data_2f17ad0c4d5a1e4a422fee246b91fccd
#
_entry.id   2f17ad0c4d5a1e4a422fee246b91fccd
#
_cell.length_a   1.000
_cell.length_b   1.000
_cell.length_c   1.000
_cell.angle_alpha   90.00
_cell.angle_beta   90.00
_cell.angle_gamma   90.00
#
_symmetry.space_group_name_H-M   'P 1'
#
loop_
_entity.id
_entity.type
_entity.pdbx_description
1 polymer ?
#
loop_
_entity_poly.entity_id
_entity_poly.type
_entity_poly.pdbx_seq_one_letter_code
_entity_poly.pdbx_strand_id
1 'polypeptide(L)'
;MLDGDWLARDGIPPGIPPGIPPGIPSGIPSGIPPGIPPGIPPGFPTPATAPALQNGTGARPLRIDGSGLGRWDSGLIAFLWDTKRAAAAAGRSLDTRGLPPAASKLLNLLADSSPATVPVGGHGFRPLYWIGGQAVGFLNEVGTISLLCGATVRGAFLALGGRARMRLTDLSANVADAGPSALIIVGVVNFLTGAILAFVGAVQLRKFAADIYVANLVGLAMAREMAAVMTAIVMAGRTGGAYAARIATMQGNEEIDALTVIGIPVTDYIVLPAVLGLVATMPFLYLFGCLIGILGGFVVAMGMLNVTAAGFLNQTIDAVSLGQFAFGFTKSIAFAMLIGISGCRIGLRAGRSAADVGVAATRAVVTGIVGVIALDAIFAVIANIFGF
;
A
#
# COMPACT_ATOMS: atom_id res chain seq x y z
N MET A 1 0.55 -26.01 -38.45
CA MET A 1 -0.26 -27.24 -38.60
C MET A 1 -0.09 -28.05 -37.33
N LEU A 2 -0.98 -27.87 -36.39
CA LEU A 2 -1.28 -28.80 -35.30
C LEU A 2 -2.75 -28.54 -34.96
N ASP A 3 -3.54 -29.54 -35.35
CA ASP A 3 -4.99 -29.54 -35.33
C ASP A 3 -5.54 -29.50 -33.89
N GLY A 4 -6.54 -28.64 -33.71
CA GLY A 4 -7.30 -28.53 -32.48
C GLY A 4 -8.50 -29.46 -32.48
N ASP A 5 -8.34 -30.70 -32.01
CA ASP A 5 -9.43 -31.68 -31.91
C ASP A 5 -9.44 -32.47 -30.59
N TRP A 6 -9.27 -31.79 -29.46
CA TRP A 6 -9.40 -32.44 -28.14
C TRP A 6 -10.57 -31.93 -27.27
N LEU A 7 -11.44 -31.05 -27.83
CA LEU A 7 -12.61 -30.51 -27.14
C LEU A 7 -13.94 -31.24 -27.41
N ALA A 8 -13.89 -32.41 -28.09
CA ALA A 8 -15.09 -33.14 -28.46
C ALA A 8 -15.24 -34.53 -27.81
N ARG A 9 -14.79 -34.71 -26.57
CA ARG A 9 -15.08 -35.94 -25.81
C ARG A 9 -15.24 -35.61 -24.32
N ASP A 10 -16.40 -35.10 -23.95
CA ASP A 10 -17.07 -35.41 -22.71
C ASP A 10 -18.38 -34.61 -22.68
N GLY A 11 -19.49 -35.34 -22.68
CA GLY A 11 -20.82 -34.81 -22.86
C GLY A 11 -21.26 -33.87 -21.74
N ILE A 12 -21.48 -32.63 -22.09
CA ILE A 12 -22.22 -31.64 -21.28
C ILE A 12 -23.65 -31.59 -21.83
N PRO A 13 -24.68 -31.82 -21.01
CA PRO A 13 -26.06 -31.73 -21.48
C PRO A 13 -26.44 -30.28 -21.82
N PRO A 14 -27.24 -30.04 -22.89
CA PRO A 14 -27.71 -28.71 -23.25
C PRO A 14 -28.91 -28.31 -22.38
N GLY A 15 -28.86 -27.09 -21.81
CA GLY A 15 -30.04 -26.51 -21.18
C GLY A 15 -29.80 -25.44 -20.13
N ILE A 16 -29.33 -24.26 -20.56
CA ILE A 16 -29.51 -23.03 -19.77
C ILE A 16 -30.36 -22.09 -20.63
N PRO A 17 -31.59 -21.72 -20.19
CA PRO A 17 -32.42 -20.76 -20.93
C PRO A 17 -31.89 -19.34 -20.73
N PRO A 18 -31.98 -18.45 -21.75
CA PRO A 18 -31.68 -17.04 -21.62
C PRO A 18 -32.88 -16.30 -21.02
N GLY A 19 -32.66 -15.52 -19.96
CA GLY A 19 -33.69 -14.63 -19.46
C GLY A 19 -33.51 -14.20 -18.02
N ILE A 20 -32.69 -13.19 -17.80
CA ILE A 20 -32.73 -12.43 -16.53
C ILE A 20 -33.72 -11.27 -16.76
N PRO A 21 -34.83 -11.18 -16.01
CA PRO A 21 -35.73 -10.04 -16.10
C PRO A 21 -35.11 -8.81 -15.40
N PRO A 22 -35.31 -7.57 -15.94
CA PRO A 22 -34.90 -6.34 -15.27
C PRO A 22 -35.91 -5.97 -14.19
N GLY A 23 -35.45 -5.75 -12.97
CA GLY A 23 -36.30 -5.20 -11.92
C GLY A 23 -35.87 -5.60 -10.51
N ILE A 24 -34.84 -4.97 -9.99
CA ILE A 24 -34.59 -4.97 -8.54
C ILE A 24 -35.28 -3.75 -7.96
N PRO A 25 -36.28 -3.88 -7.08
CA PRO A 25 -36.89 -2.74 -6.41
C PRO A 25 -35.91 -2.17 -5.36
N SER A 26 -35.69 -0.87 -5.43
CA SER A 26 -35.02 -0.04 -4.45
C SER A 26 -35.88 -0.02 -3.16
N GLY A 27 -35.40 -0.71 -2.11
CA GLY A 27 -36.06 -0.67 -0.82
C GLY A 27 -35.33 -1.52 0.20
N ILE A 28 -34.19 -1.04 0.73
CA ILE A 28 -33.55 -1.63 1.92
C ILE A 28 -34.20 -0.96 3.14
N PRO A 29 -34.86 -1.70 4.03
CA PRO A 29 -35.33 -1.13 5.30
C PRO A 29 -34.12 -0.89 6.21
N SER A 30 -33.96 0.35 6.65
CA SER A 30 -33.05 0.80 7.68
C SER A 30 -33.44 0.18 9.03
N GLY A 31 -32.67 -0.82 9.50
CA GLY A 31 -32.90 -1.40 10.81
C GLY A 31 -32.13 -2.69 11.03
N ILE A 32 -30.80 -2.66 10.98
CA ILE A 32 -29.97 -3.77 11.46
C ILE A 32 -29.31 -3.29 12.77
N PRO A 33 -29.55 -3.97 13.90
CA PRO A 33 -28.83 -3.67 15.13
C PRO A 33 -27.34 -4.03 14.97
N PRO A 34 -26.40 -3.26 15.55
CA PRO A 34 -24.97 -3.51 15.44
C PRO A 34 -24.58 -4.75 16.24
N GLY A 35 -24.06 -5.79 15.59
CA GLY A 35 -23.45 -6.90 16.29
C GLY A 35 -23.56 -8.30 15.69
N ILE A 36 -23.81 -8.48 14.40
CA ILE A 36 -23.80 -9.82 13.78
C ILE A 36 -22.77 -9.82 12.64
N PRO A 37 -21.74 -10.69 12.69
CA PRO A 37 -20.81 -10.85 11.56
C PRO A 37 -21.53 -11.48 10.37
N PRO A 38 -21.25 -11.06 9.12
CA PRO A 38 -21.87 -11.62 7.92
C PRO A 38 -21.32 -13.02 7.65
N GLY A 39 -22.18 -14.03 7.61
CA GLY A 39 -21.78 -15.35 7.13
C GLY A 39 -22.45 -16.58 7.75
N ILE A 40 -23.57 -16.46 8.45
CA ILE A 40 -24.31 -17.65 8.93
C ILE A 40 -25.59 -17.83 8.09
N PRO A 41 -25.77 -18.96 7.39
CA PRO A 41 -27.01 -19.24 6.66
C PRO A 41 -28.19 -19.36 7.63
N PRO A 42 -29.39 -18.91 7.23
CA PRO A 42 -30.59 -18.98 8.08
C PRO A 42 -31.00 -20.45 8.32
N GLY A 43 -30.91 -20.91 9.54
CA GLY A 43 -31.35 -22.27 9.93
C GLY A 43 -30.63 -22.85 11.13
N PHE A 44 -29.60 -22.23 11.68
CA PHE A 44 -29.02 -22.67 12.94
C PHE A 44 -29.74 -22.02 14.13
N PRO A 45 -30.20 -22.82 15.11
CA PRO A 45 -30.80 -22.27 16.31
C PRO A 45 -29.73 -21.44 17.05
N THR A 46 -30.00 -20.15 17.26
CA THR A 46 -29.27 -19.31 18.21
C THR A 46 -29.30 -20.00 19.58
N PRO A 47 -28.20 -19.99 20.34
CA PRO A 47 -28.24 -20.48 21.71
C PRO A 47 -29.15 -19.56 22.53
N ALA A 48 -30.42 -19.91 22.57
CA ALA A 48 -31.37 -19.30 23.47
C ALA A 48 -30.94 -19.64 24.89
N THR A 49 -30.76 -18.62 25.68
CA THR A 49 -30.80 -18.55 27.14
C THR A 49 -31.06 -19.90 27.83
N ALA A 50 -29.99 -20.61 28.16
CA ALA A 50 -30.10 -21.77 29.03
C ALA A 50 -30.54 -21.30 30.42
N PRO A 51 -31.56 -21.90 31.02
CA PRO A 51 -31.97 -21.56 32.39
C PRO A 51 -30.81 -21.87 33.32
N ALA A 52 -30.53 -20.93 34.24
CA ALA A 52 -29.55 -21.08 35.31
C ALA A 52 -29.89 -22.38 36.11
N LEU A 53 -29.14 -23.44 35.87
CA LEU A 53 -29.20 -24.66 36.64
C LEU A 53 -28.49 -24.43 37.97
N GLN A 54 -29.24 -24.55 39.03
CA GLN A 54 -28.82 -24.47 40.42
C GLN A 54 -27.67 -25.45 40.71
N ASN A 55 -26.72 -25.00 41.51
CA ASN A 55 -25.58 -25.75 42.01
C ASN A 55 -25.99 -27.04 42.75
N GLY A 56 -25.91 -28.16 42.07
CA GLY A 56 -26.04 -29.50 42.63
C GLY A 56 -24.65 -30.16 42.67
N THR A 57 -24.06 -30.27 43.84
CA THR A 57 -22.89 -31.10 44.14
C THR A 57 -23.20 -32.56 43.79
N GLY A 58 -22.65 -33.05 42.65
CA GLY A 58 -22.83 -34.43 42.22
C GLY A 58 -23.08 -34.60 40.72
N ALA A 59 -22.60 -33.71 39.88
CA ALA A 59 -22.80 -33.81 38.43
C ALA A 59 -22.10 -35.03 37.85
N ARG A 60 -22.90 -36.01 37.38
CA ARG A 60 -22.39 -37.21 36.68
C ARG A 60 -21.52 -36.80 35.48
N PRO A 61 -20.37 -37.48 35.22
CA PRO A 61 -19.55 -37.22 34.05
C PRO A 61 -20.37 -37.38 32.77
N LEU A 62 -20.13 -36.49 31.81
CA LEU A 62 -20.73 -36.58 30.46
C LEU A 62 -19.99 -37.71 29.72
N ARG A 63 -20.71 -38.80 29.43
CA ARG A 63 -20.14 -39.96 28.73
C ARG A 63 -20.50 -39.86 27.24
N ILE A 64 -19.52 -39.97 26.39
CA ILE A 64 -19.69 -40.01 24.93
C ILE A 64 -19.52 -41.48 24.50
N ASP A 65 -20.54 -42.02 23.84
CA ASP A 65 -20.47 -43.33 23.23
C ASP A 65 -20.07 -43.22 21.77
N GLY A 66 -18.84 -43.62 21.47
CA GLY A 66 -18.28 -43.63 20.12
C GLY A 66 -18.29 -45.01 19.46
N SER A 67 -19.02 -45.99 20.02
CA SER A 67 -19.04 -47.36 19.50
C SER A 67 -19.61 -47.48 18.08
N GLY A 68 -20.46 -46.55 17.67
CA GLY A 68 -21.03 -46.46 16.31
C GLY A 68 -20.27 -45.55 15.34
N LEU A 69 -19.11 -44.98 15.74
CA LEU A 69 -18.33 -44.12 14.92
C LEU A 69 -17.58 -44.91 13.82
N GLY A 70 -17.96 -44.73 12.57
CA GLY A 70 -17.26 -45.24 11.39
C GLY A 70 -16.02 -44.42 11.05
N ARG A 71 -15.94 -43.95 9.81
CA ARG A 71 -14.87 -43.00 9.39
C ARG A 71 -15.16 -41.64 10.00
N TRP A 72 -14.18 -41.04 10.66
CA TRP A 72 -14.28 -39.75 11.30
C TRP A 72 -13.17 -38.82 10.78
N ASP A 73 -13.36 -37.50 10.90
CA ASP A 73 -12.48 -36.45 10.43
C ASP A 73 -12.14 -35.41 11.54
N SER A 74 -11.47 -34.34 11.17
CA SER A 74 -11.15 -33.25 12.09
C SER A 74 -12.38 -32.54 12.66
N GLY A 75 -13.53 -32.60 12.01
CA GLY A 75 -14.79 -32.07 12.51
C GLY A 75 -15.22 -32.71 13.80
N LEU A 76 -15.01 -34.02 13.94
CA LEU A 76 -15.27 -34.76 15.21
C LEU A 76 -14.39 -34.20 16.34
N ILE A 77 -13.12 -33.95 16.07
CA ILE A 77 -12.20 -33.42 17.09
C ILE A 77 -12.60 -32.02 17.54
N ALA A 78 -13.02 -31.17 16.61
CA ALA A 78 -13.53 -29.83 16.91
C ALA A 78 -14.82 -29.92 17.79
N PHE A 79 -15.75 -30.76 17.42
CA PHE A 79 -16.98 -31.00 18.21
C PHE A 79 -16.68 -31.51 19.62
N LEU A 80 -15.79 -32.49 19.76
CA LEU A 80 -15.38 -33.03 21.05
C LEU A 80 -14.68 -31.99 21.92
N TRP A 81 -13.87 -31.13 21.31
CA TRP A 81 -13.21 -30.05 21.99
C TRP A 81 -14.19 -28.99 22.53
N ASP A 82 -15.16 -28.57 21.71
CA ASP A 82 -16.22 -27.66 22.15
C ASP A 82 -17.08 -28.26 23.24
N THR A 83 -17.43 -29.57 23.11
CA THR A 83 -18.16 -30.29 24.13
C THR A 83 -17.38 -30.40 25.45
N LYS A 84 -16.06 -30.65 25.39
CA LYS A 84 -15.18 -30.68 26.57
C LYS A 84 -15.14 -29.31 27.26
N ARG A 85 -15.03 -28.19 26.48
CA ARG A 85 -15.09 -26.83 27.02
C ARG A 85 -16.44 -26.49 27.65
N ALA A 86 -17.51 -26.83 26.98
CA ALA A 86 -18.87 -26.61 27.52
C ALA A 86 -19.11 -27.41 28.80
N ALA A 87 -18.67 -28.68 28.86
CA ALA A 87 -18.73 -29.52 30.05
C ALA A 87 -17.90 -28.93 31.20
N ALA A 88 -16.67 -28.49 30.94
CA ALA A 88 -15.80 -27.84 31.93
C ALA A 88 -16.42 -26.55 32.46
N ALA A 89 -17.02 -25.72 31.60
CA ALA A 89 -17.74 -24.52 32.00
C ALA A 89 -18.94 -24.80 32.87
N ALA A 90 -19.59 -25.96 32.70
CA ALA A 90 -20.68 -26.44 33.52
C ALA A 90 -20.22 -27.24 34.78
N GLY A 91 -18.92 -27.28 35.09
CA GLY A 91 -18.36 -28.00 36.24
C GLY A 91 -18.43 -29.52 36.10
N ARG A 92 -18.57 -30.06 34.89
CA ARG A 92 -18.72 -31.51 34.61
C ARG A 92 -17.44 -32.02 33.87
N SER A 93 -17.03 -33.25 34.19
CA SER A 93 -15.95 -33.91 33.46
C SER A 93 -16.47 -34.66 32.24
N LEU A 94 -15.70 -34.72 31.17
CA LEU A 94 -15.97 -35.51 29.97
C LEU A 94 -15.28 -36.87 30.07
N ASP A 95 -16.08 -37.98 30.04
CA ASP A 95 -15.53 -39.33 29.97
C ASP A 95 -15.31 -39.74 28.53
N THR A 96 -14.03 -39.88 28.16
CA THR A 96 -13.56 -40.19 26.80
C THR A 96 -13.35 -41.68 26.54
N ARG A 97 -13.70 -42.57 27.49
CA ARG A 97 -13.41 -44.02 27.40
C ARG A 97 -14.14 -44.71 26.25
N GLY A 98 -15.21 -44.12 25.75
CA GLY A 98 -15.97 -44.63 24.60
C GLY A 98 -15.48 -44.18 23.24
N LEU A 99 -14.41 -43.36 23.15
CA LEU A 99 -13.88 -42.81 21.89
C LEU A 99 -12.79 -43.69 21.29
N PRO A 100 -12.62 -43.70 19.97
CA PRO A 100 -11.48 -44.35 19.33
C PRO A 100 -10.13 -43.85 19.91
N PRO A 101 -9.11 -44.73 20.07
CA PRO A 101 -7.84 -44.37 20.71
C PRO A 101 -7.12 -43.19 20.03
N ALA A 102 -7.27 -43.05 18.71
CA ALA A 102 -6.70 -41.94 17.94
C ALA A 102 -7.40 -40.61 18.27
N ALA A 103 -8.74 -40.60 18.39
CA ALA A 103 -9.50 -39.40 18.70
C ALA A 103 -9.26 -38.93 20.14
N SER A 104 -9.20 -39.86 21.12
CA SER A 104 -8.88 -39.51 22.51
C SER A 104 -7.45 -38.97 22.66
N LYS A 105 -6.49 -39.53 21.91
CA LYS A 105 -5.11 -39.06 21.89
C LYS A 105 -4.96 -37.65 21.30
N LEU A 106 -5.64 -37.36 20.20
CA LEU A 106 -5.70 -36.03 19.62
C LEU A 106 -6.36 -35.00 20.53
N LEU A 107 -7.50 -35.40 21.19
CA LEU A 107 -8.18 -34.52 22.15
C LEU A 107 -7.31 -34.20 23.38
N ASN A 108 -6.46 -35.12 23.80
CA ASN A 108 -5.53 -34.90 24.92
C ASN A 108 -4.30 -34.09 24.52
N LEU A 109 -3.92 -34.09 23.24
CA LEU A 109 -2.86 -33.21 22.70
C LEU A 109 -3.32 -31.75 22.58
N LEU A 110 -4.61 -31.52 22.42
CA LEU A 110 -5.19 -30.18 22.53
C LEU A 110 -5.14 -29.81 24.02
N ALA A 111 -4.08 -29.10 24.40
CA ALA A 111 -3.86 -28.69 25.78
C ALA A 111 -5.13 -28.01 26.33
N ASP A 112 -5.44 -28.30 27.59
CA ASP A 112 -6.41 -27.54 28.40
C ASP A 112 -5.85 -26.13 28.69
N SER A 113 -5.40 -25.41 27.66
CA SER A 113 -5.26 -23.99 27.72
C SER A 113 -6.67 -23.41 27.83
N SER A 114 -7.24 -23.45 29.04
CA SER A 114 -8.03 -22.31 29.49
C SER A 114 -7.28 -21.11 28.92
N PRO A 115 -7.86 -20.26 28.07
CA PRO A 115 -7.22 -19.00 27.82
C PRO A 115 -6.95 -18.48 29.21
N ALA A 116 -5.65 -18.45 29.61
CA ALA A 116 -5.28 -17.70 30.77
C ALA A 116 -6.00 -16.39 30.52
N THR A 117 -7.03 -16.12 31.31
CA THR A 117 -7.60 -14.80 31.37
C THR A 117 -6.44 -13.95 31.80
N VAL A 118 -5.64 -13.54 30.80
CA VAL A 118 -4.76 -12.40 30.96
C VAL A 118 -5.73 -11.38 31.49
N PRO A 119 -5.61 -10.98 32.77
CA PRO A 119 -6.49 -9.98 33.30
C PRO A 119 -6.40 -8.85 32.30
N VAL A 120 -7.47 -8.62 31.54
CA VAL A 120 -7.62 -7.43 30.73
C VAL A 120 -7.70 -6.35 31.81
N GLY A 121 -6.50 -5.99 32.28
CA GLY A 121 -6.32 -4.92 33.24
C GLY A 121 -7.02 -3.74 32.59
N GLY A 122 -8.06 -3.25 33.27
CA GLY A 122 -8.92 -2.22 32.75
C GLY A 122 -8.06 -1.20 32.05
N HIS A 123 -8.45 -0.85 30.83
CA HIS A 123 -7.79 0.16 30.02
C HIS A 123 -7.98 1.50 30.73
N GLY A 124 -7.34 1.66 31.89
CA GLY A 124 -7.11 2.96 32.47
C GLY A 124 -6.39 3.76 31.40
N PHE A 125 -6.96 4.87 31.00
CA PHE A 125 -6.37 5.82 30.07
C PHE A 125 -4.93 6.11 30.53
N ARG A 126 -3.97 5.43 29.91
CA ARG A 126 -2.53 5.59 30.17
C ARG A 126 -1.94 6.32 28.97
N PRO A 127 -2.02 7.65 28.95
CA PRO A 127 -1.57 8.44 27.80
C PRO A 127 -0.08 8.19 27.50
N LEU A 128 0.71 7.94 28.52
CA LEU A 128 2.14 7.65 28.39
C LEU A 128 2.41 6.31 27.68
N TYR A 129 1.59 5.29 27.96
CA TYR A 129 1.70 3.98 27.29
C TYR A 129 1.26 4.06 25.83
N TRP A 130 0.21 4.85 25.55
CA TRP A 130 -0.26 5.10 24.19
C TRP A 130 0.78 5.87 23.38
N ILE A 131 1.34 6.97 23.94
CA ILE A 131 2.41 7.75 23.29
C ILE A 131 3.67 6.88 23.10
N GLY A 132 4.06 6.09 24.10
CA GLY A 132 5.19 5.18 24.02
C GLY A 132 5.00 4.10 22.92
N GLY A 133 3.80 3.52 22.82
CA GLY A 133 3.46 2.57 21.76
C GLY A 133 3.54 3.18 20.37
N GLN A 134 3.03 4.41 20.18
CA GLN A 134 3.14 5.14 18.93
C GLN A 134 4.60 5.49 18.59
N ALA A 135 5.39 5.92 19.57
CA ALA A 135 6.80 6.23 19.37
C ALA A 135 7.61 4.99 18.98
N VAL A 136 7.41 3.86 19.66
CA VAL A 136 8.06 2.58 19.30
C VAL A 136 7.61 2.11 17.92
N GLY A 137 6.32 2.22 17.62
CA GLY A 137 5.78 1.92 16.27
C GLY A 137 6.45 2.77 15.20
N PHE A 138 6.56 4.07 15.41
CA PHE A 138 7.22 5.00 14.50
C PHE A 138 8.72 4.68 14.33
N LEU A 139 9.45 4.44 15.42
CA LEU A 139 10.87 4.07 15.37
C LEU A 139 11.10 2.75 14.60
N ASN A 140 10.25 1.76 14.82
CA ASN A 140 10.32 0.49 14.10
C ASN A 140 10.00 0.68 12.61
N GLU A 141 9.07 1.60 12.29
CA GLU A 141 8.72 1.98 10.93
C GLU A 141 9.91 2.65 10.23
N VAL A 142 10.52 3.63 10.87
CA VAL A 142 11.73 4.33 10.39
C VAL A 142 12.90 3.34 10.23
N GLY A 143 13.09 2.44 11.20
CA GLY A 143 14.13 1.41 11.13
C GLY A 143 13.97 0.48 9.93
N THR A 144 12.76 0.03 9.66
CA THR A 144 12.49 -0.85 8.49
C THR A 144 12.68 -0.10 7.16
N ILE A 145 12.26 1.17 7.08
CA ILE A 145 12.47 2.01 5.90
C ILE A 145 13.97 2.23 5.66
N SER A 146 14.73 2.53 6.71
CA SER A 146 16.18 2.75 6.59
C SER A 146 16.93 1.48 6.17
N LEU A 147 16.52 0.31 6.63
CA LEU A 147 17.08 -0.98 6.19
C LEU A 147 16.77 -1.26 4.71
N LEU A 148 15.53 -1.01 4.26
CA LEU A 148 15.15 -1.12 2.85
C LEU A 148 15.90 -0.12 1.99
N CYS A 149 16.06 1.12 2.45
CA CYS A 149 16.85 2.15 1.78
C CYS A 149 18.31 1.71 1.63
N GLY A 150 18.92 1.23 2.72
CA GLY A 150 20.28 0.70 2.71
C GLY A 150 20.46 -0.50 1.78
N ALA A 151 19.51 -1.44 1.79
CA ALA A 151 19.51 -2.58 0.87
C ALA A 151 19.40 -2.14 -0.59
N THR A 152 18.52 -1.17 -0.88
CA THR A 152 18.33 -0.61 -2.24
C THR A 152 19.60 0.11 -2.71
N VAL A 153 20.22 0.96 -1.88
CA VAL A 153 21.47 1.65 -2.20
C VAL A 153 22.60 0.66 -2.45
N ARG A 154 22.75 -0.33 -1.56
CA ARG A 154 23.73 -1.40 -1.78
C ARG A 154 23.47 -2.18 -3.06
N GLY A 155 22.19 -2.53 -3.32
CA GLY A 155 21.78 -3.19 -4.55
C GLY A 155 22.07 -2.36 -5.80
N ALA A 156 21.89 -1.02 -5.74
CA ALA A 156 22.25 -0.09 -6.80
C ALA A 156 23.74 -0.12 -7.12
N PHE A 157 24.59 -0.08 -6.09
CA PHE A 157 26.06 -0.17 -6.29
C PHE A 157 26.46 -1.53 -6.87
N LEU A 158 25.83 -2.63 -6.44
CA LEU A 158 26.08 -3.96 -7.00
C LEU A 158 25.59 -4.05 -8.46
N ALA A 159 24.49 -3.36 -8.80
CA ALA A 159 23.97 -3.28 -10.16
C ALA A 159 24.92 -2.55 -11.10
N LEU A 160 25.48 -1.43 -10.67
CA LEU A 160 26.52 -0.69 -11.40
C LEU A 160 27.77 -1.55 -11.62
N GLY A 161 28.11 -2.43 -10.68
CA GLY A 161 29.21 -3.40 -10.79
C GLY A 161 28.86 -4.69 -11.58
N GLY A 162 27.67 -4.80 -12.17
CA GLY A 162 27.23 -6.00 -12.91
C GLY A 162 26.99 -7.22 -12.05
N ARG A 163 26.93 -7.09 -10.72
CA ARG A 163 26.80 -8.18 -9.74
C ARG A 163 25.40 -8.27 -9.10
N ALA A 164 24.45 -7.46 -9.56
CA ALA A 164 23.09 -7.51 -9.04
C ALA A 164 22.36 -8.79 -9.48
N ARG A 165 21.56 -9.35 -8.57
CA ARG A 165 20.72 -10.51 -8.84
C ARG A 165 19.39 -10.16 -9.51
N MET A 166 19.24 -8.92 -10.00
CA MET A 166 18.04 -8.46 -10.70
C MET A 166 18.14 -8.73 -12.21
N ARG A 167 17.00 -8.90 -12.88
CA ARG A 167 16.94 -9.01 -14.34
C ARG A 167 16.92 -7.60 -14.96
N LEU A 168 17.80 -7.34 -15.91
CA LEU A 168 17.81 -6.04 -16.63
C LEU A 168 16.52 -5.81 -17.42
N THR A 169 15.85 -6.87 -17.86
CA THR A 169 14.54 -6.78 -18.50
C THR A 169 13.48 -6.19 -17.58
N ASP A 170 13.49 -6.55 -16.29
CA ASP A 170 12.53 -6.02 -15.32
C ASP A 170 12.82 -4.56 -14.99
N LEU A 171 14.10 -4.18 -14.93
CA LEU A 171 14.49 -2.77 -14.78
C LEU A 171 14.04 -1.95 -15.98
N SER A 172 14.30 -2.41 -17.21
CA SER A 172 13.88 -1.70 -18.42
C SER A 172 12.36 -1.58 -18.55
N ALA A 173 11.61 -2.61 -18.16
CA ALA A 173 10.15 -2.55 -18.08
C ALA A 173 9.67 -1.50 -17.08
N ASN A 174 10.24 -1.46 -15.86
CA ASN A 174 9.88 -0.45 -14.86
C ASN A 174 10.25 0.98 -15.32
N VAL A 175 11.38 1.17 -16.02
CA VAL A 175 11.77 2.46 -16.62
C VAL A 175 10.78 2.87 -17.71
N ALA A 176 10.37 1.94 -18.59
CA ALA A 176 9.40 2.22 -19.65
C ALA A 176 8.01 2.56 -19.08
N ASP A 177 7.58 1.86 -18.03
CA ASP A 177 6.31 2.12 -17.37
C ASP A 177 6.32 3.45 -16.59
N ALA A 178 7.41 3.79 -15.90
CA ALA A 178 7.49 4.99 -15.10
C ALA A 178 7.78 6.26 -15.91
N GLY A 179 8.54 6.16 -17.01
CA GLY A 179 9.04 7.30 -17.77
C GLY A 179 8.09 7.82 -18.85
N PRO A 180 8.10 7.26 -20.07
CA PRO A 180 7.40 7.83 -21.22
C PRO A 180 5.90 8.04 -21.02
N SER A 181 5.25 7.11 -20.36
CA SER A 181 3.83 7.14 -20.11
C SER A 181 3.40 8.19 -19.05
N ALA A 182 4.36 8.75 -18.29
CA ALA A 182 4.11 9.83 -17.34
C ALA A 182 4.34 11.23 -17.94
N LEU A 183 5.01 11.36 -19.08
CA LEU A 183 5.40 12.66 -19.65
C LEU A 183 4.21 13.60 -19.86
N ILE A 184 3.10 13.11 -20.38
CA ILE A 184 1.92 13.95 -20.67
C ILE A 184 1.38 14.55 -19.38
N ILE A 185 1.12 13.74 -18.36
CA ILE A 185 0.53 14.21 -17.10
C ILE A 185 1.50 15.12 -16.33
N VAL A 186 2.79 14.76 -16.30
CA VAL A 186 3.84 15.58 -15.68
C VAL A 186 3.97 16.92 -16.43
N GLY A 187 3.93 16.89 -17.76
CA GLY A 187 3.97 18.08 -18.59
C GLY A 187 2.78 19.02 -18.32
N VAL A 188 1.56 18.49 -18.35
CA VAL A 188 0.36 19.31 -18.09
C VAL A 188 0.39 19.93 -16.69
N VAL A 189 0.70 19.14 -15.66
CA VAL A 189 0.72 19.64 -14.28
C VAL A 189 1.79 20.71 -14.09
N ASN A 190 3.01 20.49 -14.60
CA ASN A 190 4.08 21.49 -14.47
C ASN A 190 3.82 22.72 -15.32
N PHE A 191 3.26 22.59 -16.54
CA PHE A 191 2.86 23.73 -17.37
C PHE A 191 1.87 24.63 -16.63
N LEU A 192 0.80 24.05 -16.08
CA LEU A 192 -0.20 24.80 -15.32
C LEU A 192 0.38 25.41 -14.06
N THR A 193 1.27 24.71 -13.36
CA THR A 193 1.95 25.24 -12.17
C THR A 193 2.80 26.48 -12.52
N GLY A 194 3.60 26.41 -13.57
CA GLY A 194 4.37 27.55 -14.05
C GLY A 194 3.52 28.71 -14.53
N ALA A 195 2.43 28.42 -15.24
CA ALA A 195 1.45 29.42 -15.67
C ALA A 195 0.78 30.12 -14.47
N ILE A 196 0.38 29.39 -13.45
CA ILE A 196 -0.22 29.94 -12.21
C ILE A 196 0.81 30.82 -11.47
N LEU A 197 2.05 30.37 -11.33
CA LEU A 197 3.12 31.16 -10.70
C LEU A 197 3.38 32.47 -11.43
N ALA A 198 3.41 32.43 -12.77
CA ALA A 198 3.58 33.63 -13.58
C ALA A 198 2.37 34.58 -13.42
N PHE A 199 1.15 34.06 -13.43
CA PHE A 199 -0.06 34.85 -13.25
C PHE A 199 -0.10 35.55 -11.89
N VAL A 200 0.13 34.81 -10.82
CA VAL A 200 0.15 35.35 -9.45
C VAL A 200 1.31 36.35 -9.29
N GLY A 201 2.49 35.97 -9.79
CA GLY A 201 3.68 36.83 -9.79
C GLY A 201 3.44 38.14 -10.56
N ALA A 202 2.83 38.08 -11.76
CA ALA A 202 2.49 39.24 -12.57
C ALA A 202 1.56 40.22 -11.83
N VAL A 203 0.51 39.72 -11.18
CA VAL A 203 -0.45 40.56 -10.41
C VAL A 203 0.24 41.30 -9.26
N GLN A 204 1.22 40.67 -8.60
CA GLN A 204 1.91 41.27 -7.45
C GLN A 204 3.05 42.19 -7.90
N LEU A 205 3.90 41.78 -8.83
CA LEU A 205 5.08 42.52 -9.26
C LEU A 205 4.75 43.76 -10.11
N ARG A 206 3.61 43.73 -10.83
CA ARG A 206 3.10 44.88 -11.54
C ARG A 206 2.84 46.09 -10.64
N LYS A 207 2.41 45.87 -9.38
CA LYS A 207 2.21 46.95 -8.40
C LYS A 207 3.49 47.74 -8.08
N PHE A 208 4.66 47.14 -8.32
CA PHE A 208 5.98 47.71 -8.08
C PHE A 208 6.73 48.06 -9.36
N ALA A 209 6.04 48.03 -10.52
CA ALA A 209 6.64 48.22 -11.86
C ALA A 209 7.83 47.26 -12.11
N ALA A 210 7.77 46.04 -11.54
CA ALA A 210 8.83 45.05 -11.54
C ALA A 210 8.48 43.84 -12.42
N ASP A 211 7.78 44.05 -13.52
CA ASP A 211 7.18 43.02 -14.37
C ASP A 211 8.21 41.96 -14.86
N ILE A 212 9.47 42.39 -15.17
CA ILE A 212 10.52 41.52 -15.68
C ILE A 212 10.93 40.43 -14.66
N TYR A 213 10.79 40.73 -13.37
CA TYR A 213 11.18 39.77 -12.32
C TYR A 213 10.22 38.61 -12.18
N VAL A 214 9.10 38.58 -12.91
CA VAL A 214 8.24 37.38 -13.03
C VAL A 214 9.06 36.23 -13.63
N ALA A 215 9.99 36.50 -14.55
CA ALA A 215 10.86 35.49 -15.14
C ALA A 215 11.76 34.82 -14.07
N ASN A 216 12.36 35.63 -13.17
CA ASN A 216 13.16 35.12 -12.06
C ASN A 216 12.31 34.24 -11.11
N LEU A 217 11.14 34.76 -10.73
CA LEU A 217 10.24 34.04 -9.82
C LEU A 217 9.88 32.66 -10.37
N VAL A 218 9.43 32.61 -11.64
CA VAL A 218 9.02 31.34 -12.27
C VAL A 218 10.22 30.42 -12.47
N GLY A 219 11.30 30.92 -13.02
CA GLY A 219 12.51 30.14 -13.28
C GLY A 219 13.08 29.51 -12.01
N LEU A 220 13.28 30.34 -10.97
CA LEU A 220 13.81 29.86 -9.69
C LEU A 220 12.87 28.92 -8.97
N ALA A 221 11.58 29.27 -8.89
CA ALA A 221 10.58 28.43 -8.22
C ALA A 221 10.42 27.07 -8.90
N MET A 222 10.41 27.03 -10.24
CA MET A 222 10.31 25.78 -10.99
C MET A 222 11.56 24.92 -10.83
N ALA A 223 12.75 25.49 -11.03
CA ALA A 223 14.01 24.74 -10.96
C ALA A 223 14.30 24.22 -9.54
N ARG A 224 14.07 25.05 -8.52
CA ARG A 224 14.45 24.72 -7.14
C ARG A 224 13.44 23.82 -6.41
N GLU A 225 12.13 24.10 -6.61
CA GLU A 225 11.08 23.53 -5.76
C GLU A 225 9.97 22.84 -6.57
N MET A 226 9.20 23.61 -7.34
CA MET A 226 7.90 23.21 -7.83
C MET A 226 7.94 22.04 -8.79
N ALA A 227 8.89 22.01 -9.73
CA ALA A 227 8.95 20.91 -10.71
C ALA A 227 9.27 19.58 -10.05
N ALA A 228 10.17 19.54 -9.06
CA ALA A 228 10.49 18.32 -8.33
C ALA A 228 9.30 17.80 -7.52
N VAL A 229 8.65 18.69 -6.76
CA VAL A 229 7.50 18.34 -5.89
C VAL A 229 6.30 17.92 -6.73
N MET A 230 5.90 18.70 -7.75
CA MET A 230 4.74 18.39 -8.58
C MET A 230 4.93 17.08 -9.35
N THR A 231 6.13 16.86 -9.91
CA THR A 231 6.46 15.58 -10.53
C THR A 231 6.39 14.42 -9.54
N ALA A 232 6.91 14.60 -8.32
CA ALA A 232 6.88 13.59 -7.28
C ALA A 232 5.44 13.26 -6.83
N ILE A 233 4.58 14.26 -6.66
CA ILE A 233 3.16 14.05 -6.31
C ILE A 233 2.44 13.25 -7.41
N VAL A 234 2.65 13.60 -8.68
CA VAL A 234 2.09 12.86 -9.82
C VAL A 234 2.57 11.41 -9.81
N MET A 235 3.88 11.20 -9.60
CA MET A 235 4.47 9.86 -9.60
C MET A 235 4.11 9.04 -8.36
N ALA A 236 3.87 9.66 -7.21
CA ALA A 236 3.34 8.99 -6.03
C ALA A 236 1.94 8.41 -6.31
N GLY A 237 1.08 9.21 -6.96
CA GLY A 237 -0.27 8.78 -7.34
C GLY A 237 -0.25 7.65 -8.37
N ARG A 238 0.51 7.86 -9.46
CA ARG A 238 0.53 6.94 -10.59
C ARG A 238 1.39 5.70 -10.35
N THR A 239 2.67 5.90 -10.09
CA THR A 239 3.66 4.80 -10.04
C THR A 239 3.73 4.19 -8.64
N GLY A 240 3.70 5.01 -7.58
CA GLY A 240 3.69 4.52 -6.20
C GLY A 240 2.46 3.66 -5.89
N GLY A 241 1.28 4.13 -6.29
CA GLY A 241 0.03 3.38 -6.17
C GLY A 241 0.02 2.09 -7.00
N ALA A 242 0.53 2.16 -8.25
CA ALA A 242 0.63 0.99 -9.13
C ALA A 242 1.58 -0.09 -8.59
N TYR A 243 2.72 0.30 -8.01
CA TYR A 243 3.65 -0.64 -7.37
C TYR A 243 3.00 -1.34 -6.17
N ALA A 244 2.30 -0.59 -5.32
CA ALA A 244 1.60 -1.17 -4.19
C ALA A 244 0.50 -2.14 -4.64
N ALA A 245 -0.30 -1.79 -5.64
CA ALA A 245 -1.34 -2.65 -6.18
C ALA A 245 -0.77 -3.93 -6.79
N ARG A 246 0.27 -3.82 -7.63
CA ARG A 246 0.92 -4.97 -8.26
C ARG A 246 1.49 -5.95 -7.23
N ILE A 247 2.22 -5.45 -6.24
CA ILE A 247 2.82 -6.28 -5.19
C ILE A 247 1.73 -6.89 -4.30
N ALA A 248 0.67 -6.14 -3.98
CA ALA A 248 -0.48 -6.66 -3.23
C ALA A 248 -1.20 -7.79 -3.99
N THR A 249 -1.32 -7.69 -5.32
CA THR A 249 -1.86 -8.77 -6.16
C THR A 249 -0.96 -10.01 -6.13
N MET A 250 0.36 -9.83 -6.24
CA MET A 250 1.32 -10.95 -6.11
C MET A 250 1.25 -11.60 -4.72
N GLN A 251 0.99 -10.82 -3.67
CA GLN A 251 0.77 -11.32 -2.31
C GLN A 251 -0.53 -12.16 -2.24
N GLY A 252 -1.60 -11.67 -2.85
CA GLY A 252 -2.89 -12.38 -2.93
C GLY A 252 -2.81 -13.69 -3.70
N ASN A 253 -2.01 -13.73 -4.76
CA ASN A 253 -1.76 -14.91 -5.60
C ASN A 253 -0.70 -15.87 -5.02
N GLU A 254 -0.16 -15.60 -3.82
CA GLU A 254 0.90 -16.39 -3.16
C GLU A 254 2.23 -16.44 -3.95
N GLU A 255 2.41 -15.57 -4.95
CA GLU A 255 3.65 -15.51 -5.76
C GLU A 255 4.87 -15.11 -4.90
N ILE A 256 4.67 -14.23 -3.92
CA ILE A 256 5.72 -13.79 -2.98
C ILE A 256 6.11 -14.93 -2.04
N ASP A 257 5.14 -15.72 -1.59
CA ASP A 257 5.39 -16.91 -0.75
C ASP A 257 6.17 -17.96 -1.55
N ALA A 258 5.81 -18.16 -2.83
CA ALA A 258 6.55 -19.06 -3.73
C ALA A 258 8.02 -18.63 -3.92
N LEU A 259 8.29 -17.33 -4.09
CA LEU A 259 9.66 -16.80 -4.20
C LEU A 259 10.47 -17.07 -2.92
N THR A 260 9.85 -16.89 -1.75
CA THR A 260 10.50 -17.14 -0.47
C THR A 260 10.81 -18.61 -0.24
N VAL A 261 9.92 -19.52 -0.64
CA VAL A 261 10.15 -20.98 -0.54
C VAL A 261 11.30 -21.43 -1.46
N ILE A 262 11.43 -20.83 -2.65
CA ILE A 262 12.54 -21.11 -3.59
C ILE A 262 13.86 -20.47 -3.10
N GLY A 263 13.82 -19.56 -2.11
CA GLY A 263 15.00 -18.89 -1.57
C GLY A 263 15.43 -17.65 -2.37
N ILE A 264 14.52 -17.06 -3.17
CA ILE A 264 14.76 -15.81 -3.91
C ILE A 264 14.40 -14.64 -3.02
N PRO A 265 15.35 -13.72 -2.71
CA PRO A 265 15.05 -12.56 -1.89
C PRO A 265 14.10 -11.59 -2.63
N VAL A 266 12.92 -11.39 -2.07
CA VAL A 266 11.86 -10.53 -2.62
C VAL A 266 12.35 -9.09 -2.82
N THR A 267 13.19 -8.59 -1.92
CA THR A 267 13.81 -7.26 -2.02
C THR A 267 14.64 -7.09 -3.29
N ASP A 268 15.47 -8.07 -3.63
CA ASP A 268 16.37 -7.98 -4.78
C ASP A 268 15.63 -8.21 -6.10
N TYR A 269 14.59 -9.05 -6.07
CA TYR A 269 13.88 -9.45 -7.27
C TYR A 269 12.72 -8.52 -7.66
N ILE A 270 11.97 -7.98 -6.67
CA ILE A 270 10.79 -7.14 -6.91
C ILE A 270 11.05 -5.68 -6.56
N VAL A 271 11.54 -5.41 -5.33
CA VAL A 271 11.65 -4.03 -4.82
C VAL A 271 12.77 -3.26 -5.52
N LEU A 272 13.94 -3.89 -5.65
CA LEU A 272 15.12 -3.24 -6.22
C LEU A 272 14.90 -2.73 -7.65
N PRO A 273 14.43 -3.53 -8.63
CA PRO A 273 14.23 -3.05 -10.00
C PRO A 273 13.11 -1.98 -10.09
N ALA A 274 12.09 -2.06 -9.23
CA ALA A 274 11.02 -1.06 -9.18
C ALA A 274 11.53 0.29 -8.68
N VAL A 275 12.28 0.29 -7.56
CA VAL A 275 12.85 1.52 -6.98
C VAL A 275 13.91 2.12 -7.91
N LEU A 276 14.81 1.31 -8.46
CA LEU A 276 15.85 1.78 -9.40
C LEU A 276 15.26 2.32 -10.69
N GLY A 277 14.21 1.69 -11.21
CA GLY A 277 13.47 2.20 -12.37
C GLY A 277 12.93 3.59 -12.14
N LEU A 278 12.33 3.83 -10.97
CA LEU A 278 11.80 5.13 -10.58
C LEU A 278 12.92 6.15 -10.31
N VAL A 279 14.00 5.77 -9.62
CA VAL A 279 15.18 6.61 -9.38
C VAL A 279 15.85 7.03 -10.68
N ALA A 280 15.90 6.15 -11.67
CA ALA A 280 16.46 6.48 -12.98
C ALA A 280 15.56 7.45 -13.77
N THR A 281 14.24 7.31 -13.69
CA THR A 281 13.29 8.10 -14.51
C THR A 281 12.95 9.46 -13.91
N MET A 282 12.85 9.56 -12.58
CA MET A 282 12.40 10.79 -11.88
C MET A 282 13.26 12.03 -12.19
N PRO A 283 14.60 11.97 -12.23
CA PRO A 283 15.40 13.14 -12.55
C PRO A 283 15.14 13.68 -13.97
N PHE A 284 14.90 12.78 -14.94
CA PHE A 284 14.55 13.19 -16.30
C PHE A 284 13.17 13.83 -16.38
N LEU A 285 12.19 13.25 -15.65
CA LEU A 285 10.84 13.82 -15.53
C LEU A 285 10.87 15.19 -14.84
N TYR A 286 11.73 15.37 -13.85
CA TYR A 286 11.95 16.66 -13.20
C TYR A 286 12.51 17.70 -14.20
N LEU A 287 13.56 17.38 -14.95
CA LEU A 287 14.12 18.29 -15.96
C LEU A 287 13.10 18.65 -17.03
N PHE A 288 12.35 17.68 -17.50
CA PHE A 288 11.24 17.90 -18.41
C PHE A 288 10.16 18.80 -17.78
N GLY A 289 9.81 18.55 -16.51
CA GLY A 289 8.88 19.37 -15.74
C GLY A 289 9.34 20.83 -15.58
N CYS A 290 10.64 21.06 -15.31
CA CYS A 290 11.23 22.40 -15.27
C CYS A 290 11.05 23.13 -16.61
N LEU A 291 11.41 22.48 -17.70
CA LEU A 291 11.32 23.07 -19.04
C LEU A 291 9.88 23.43 -19.40
N ILE A 292 8.97 22.51 -19.22
CA ILE A 292 7.56 22.72 -19.53
C ILE A 292 6.90 23.73 -18.56
N GLY A 293 7.30 23.75 -17.29
CA GLY A 293 6.80 24.72 -16.32
C GLY A 293 7.27 26.14 -16.62
N ILE A 294 8.54 26.32 -16.97
CA ILE A 294 9.06 27.62 -17.41
C ILE A 294 8.36 28.07 -18.70
N LEU A 295 8.09 27.15 -19.62
CA LEU A 295 7.29 27.43 -20.84
C LEU A 295 5.89 27.89 -20.49
N GLY A 296 5.22 27.26 -19.52
CA GLY A 296 3.91 27.69 -19.03
C GLY A 296 3.93 29.11 -18.47
N GLY A 297 4.93 29.43 -17.67
CA GLY A 297 5.14 30.79 -17.17
C GLY A 297 5.46 31.81 -18.28
N PHE A 298 6.25 31.42 -19.26
CA PHE A 298 6.57 32.22 -20.43
C PHE A 298 5.31 32.62 -21.22
N VAL A 299 4.42 31.65 -21.50
CA VAL A 299 3.18 31.90 -22.24
C VAL A 299 2.31 32.94 -21.52
N VAL A 300 2.18 32.82 -20.20
CA VAL A 300 1.39 33.78 -19.40
C VAL A 300 2.08 35.15 -19.36
N ALA A 301 3.40 35.20 -19.18
CA ALA A 301 4.14 36.46 -19.15
C ALA A 301 4.00 37.22 -20.46
N MET A 302 4.11 36.55 -21.61
CA MET A 302 3.92 37.16 -22.93
C MET A 302 2.51 37.66 -23.17
N GLY A 303 1.48 36.96 -22.62
CA GLY A 303 0.07 37.35 -22.78
C GLY A 303 -0.38 38.48 -21.86
N MET A 304 0.26 38.64 -20.70
CA MET A 304 -0.20 39.56 -19.65
C MET A 304 0.75 40.75 -19.36
N LEU A 305 2.02 40.58 -19.64
CA LEU A 305 3.07 41.57 -19.31
C LEU A 305 3.64 42.18 -20.56
N ASN A 306 4.11 43.43 -20.46
CA ASN A 306 4.81 44.12 -21.54
C ASN A 306 6.34 43.70 -21.59
N VAL A 307 6.59 42.38 -21.47
CA VAL A 307 7.93 41.80 -21.48
C VAL A 307 8.16 41.13 -22.82
N THR A 308 9.33 41.39 -23.42
CA THR A 308 9.70 40.72 -24.67
C THR A 308 10.12 39.27 -24.42
N ALA A 309 9.91 38.39 -25.41
CA ALA A 309 10.35 36.99 -25.33
C ALA A 309 11.80 36.83 -24.99
N ALA A 310 12.66 37.62 -25.66
CA ALA A 310 14.12 37.65 -25.38
C ALA A 310 14.42 38.12 -23.95
N GLY A 311 13.70 39.16 -23.48
CA GLY A 311 13.85 39.66 -22.11
C GLY A 311 13.52 38.62 -21.07
N PHE A 312 12.40 37.87 -21.23
CA PHE A 312 12.01 36.78 -20.32
C PHE A 312 13.07 35.65 -20.29
N LEU A 313 13.52 35.20 -21.47
CA LEU A 313 14.49 34.12 -21.56
C LEU A 313 15.86 34.51 -20.96
N ASN A 314 16.39 35.69 -21.32
CA ASN A 314 17.66 36.16 -20.76
C ASN A 314 17.58 36.30 -19.24
N GLN A 315 16.49 36.89 -18.73
CA GLN A 315 16.29 37.07 -17.30
C GLN A 315 16.13 35.71 -16.55
N THR A 316 15.50 34.72 -17.19
CA THR A 316 15.39 33.36 -16.61
C THR A 316 16.75 32.68 -16.56
N ILE A 317 17.56 32.78 -17.63
CA ILE A 317 18.91 32.21 -17.70
C ILE A 317 19.83 32.83 -16.65
N ASP A 318 19.78 34.15 -16.49
CA ASP A 318 20.59 34.88 -15.51
C ASP A 318 20.19 34.53 -14.06
N ALA A 319 18.90 34.30 -13.81
CA ALA A 319 18.38 34.01 -12.47
C ALA A 319 18.61 32.58 -12.02
N VAL A 320 18.58 31.61 -12.96
CA VAL A 320 18.62 30.18 -12.62
C VAL A 320 20.02 29.61 -12.81
N SER A 321 20.77 29.53 -11.72
CA SER A 321 22.09 28.92 -11.73
C SER A 321 22.03 27.40 -11.85
N LEU A 322 23.11 26.79 -12.34
CA LEU A 322 23.24 25.32 -12.39
C LEU A 322 23.08 24.66 -11.02
N GLY A 323 23.46 25.37 -9.94
CA GLY A 323 23.29 24.92 -8.56
C GLY A 323 21.81 24.66 -8.20
N GLN A 324 20.88 25.49 -8.69
CA GLN A 324 19.44 25.33 -8.44
C GLN A 324 18.90 24.06 -9.12
N PHE A 325 19.33 23.78 -10.35
CA PHE A 325 19.00 22.54 -11.03
C PHE A 325 19.60 21.31 -10.33
N ALA A 326 20.85 21.39 -9.87
CA ALA A 326 21.49 20.30 -9.14
C ALA A 326 20.76 20.00 -7.82
N PHE A 327 20.29 21.03 -7.12
CA PHE A 327 19.49 20.89 -5.91
C PHE A 327 18.15 20.18 -6.18
N GLY A 328 17.38 20.64 -7.18
CA GLY A 328 16.12 20.00 -7.56
C GLY A 328 16.30 18.58 -8.10
N PHE A 329 17.40 18.33 -8.83
CA PHE A 329 17.79 17.00 -9.29
C PHE A 329 18.03 16.03 -8.11
N THR A 330 18.77 16.47 -7.10
CA THR A 330 19.02 15.70 -5.88
C THR A 330 17.73 15.40 -5.12
N LYS A 331 16.83 16.40 -5.01
CA LYS A 331 15.49 16.24 -4.42
C LYS A 331 14.69 15.18 -5.18
N SER A 332 14.70 15.20 -6.52
CA SER A 332 13.96 14.26 -7.34
C SER A 332 14.39 12.80 -7.11
N ILE A 333 15.68 12.56 -6.91
CA ILE A 333 16.21 11.22 -6.54
C ILE A 333 15.71 10.79 -5.17
N ALA A 334 15.76 11.69 -4.19
CA ALA A 334 15.27 11.39 -2.84
C ALA A 334 13.75 11.07 -2.81
N PHE A 335 12.98 11.84 -3.56
CA PHE A 335 11.53 11.60 -3.72
C PHE A 335 11.25 10.26 -4.42
N ALA A 336 12.03 9.93 -5.45
CA ALA A 336 11.91 8.64 -6.14
C ALA A 336 12.14 7.46 -5.18
N MET A 337 13.18 7.52 -4.38
CA MET A 337 13.47 6.50 -3.36
C MET A 337 12.33 6.37 -2.35
N LEU A 338 11.83 7.49 -1.84
CA LEU A 338 10.73 7.52 -0.88
C LEU A 338 9.47 6.89 -1.48
N ILE A 339 9.06 7.30 -2.67
CA ILE A 339 7.86 6.80 -3.35
C ILE A 339 7.99 5.31 -3.66
N GLY A 340 9.13 4.90 -4.23
CA GLY A 340 9.37 3.51 -4.60
C GLY A 340 9.37 2.58 -3.38
N ILE A 341 10.12 2.94 -2.33
CA ILE A 341 10.22 2.13 -1.11
C ILE A 341 8.89 2.08 -0.37
N SER A 342 8.20 3.22 -0.20
CA SER A 342 6.92 3.26 0.50
C SER A 342 5.84 2.47 -0.24
N GLY A 343 5.75 2.60 -1.57
CA GLY A 343 4.81 1.87 -2.41
C GLY A 343 5.04 0.35 -2.34
N CYS A 344 6.29 -0.09 -2.54
CA CYS A 344 6.64 -1.52 -2.46
C CYS A 344 6.37 -2.09 -1.06
N ARG A 345 6.72 -1.36 0.00
CA ARG A 345 6.52 -1.80 1.38
C ARG A 345 5.04 -1.96 1.73
N ILE A 346 4.21 -1.01 1.31
CA ILE A 346 2.76 -1.06 1.55
C ILE A 346 2.16 -2.25 0.80
N GLY A 347 2.58 -2.49 -0.44
CA GLY A 347 2.18 -3.66 -1.20
C GLY A 347 2.54 -4.99 -0.53
N LEU A 348 3.76 -5.13 -0.01
CA LEU A 348 4.24 -6.33 0.70
C LEU A 348 3.49 -6.60 2.03
N ARG A 349 2.83 -5.61 2.60
CA ARG A 349 2.03 -5.72 3.83
C ARG A 349 0.52 -5.76 3.57
N ALA A 350 0.11 -5.79 2.32
CA ALA A 350 -1.29 -5.87 1.97
C ALA A 350 -1.90 -7.21 2.39
N GLY A 351 -3.19 -7.21 2.67
CA GLY A 351 -3.94 -8.44 2.83
C GLY A 351 -4.09 -9.20 1.50
N ARG A 352 -4.66 -10.39 1.56
CA ARG A 352 -4.75 -11.31 0.40
C ARG A 352 -6.06 -11.16 -0.39
N SER A 353 -6.95 -10.24 -0.01
CA SER A 353 -8.21 -10.02 -0.71
C SER A 353 -8.09 -8.98 -1.82
N ALA A 354 -8.95 -9.06 -2.84
CA ALA A 354 -9.02 -8.04 -3.89
C ALA A 354 -9.31 -6.63 -3.34
N ALA A 355 -10.06 -6.53 -2.24
CA ALA A 355 -10.31 -5.27 -1.56
C ALA A 355 -9.02 -4.68 -0.95
N ASP A 356 -8.13 -5.52 -0.42
CA ASP A 356 -6.87 -5.09 0.17
C ASP A 356 -5.92 -4.49 -0.86
N VAL A 357 -5.98 -4.94 -2.12
CA VAL A 357 -5.21 -4.35 -3.24
C VAL A 357 -5.56 -2.87 -3.43
N GLY A 358 -6.87 -2.55 -3.44
CA GLY A 358 -7.33 -1.17 -3.56
C GLY A 358 -6.93 -0.31 -2.36
N VAL A 359 -7.03 -0.87 -1.14
CA VAL A 359 -6.60 -0.21 0.09
C VAL A 359 -5.09 0.04 0.09
N ALA A 360 -4.30 -0.92 -0.35
CA ALA A 360 -2.84 -0.79 -0.45
C ALA A 360 -2.45 0.32 -1.44
N ALA A 361 -3.07 0.34 -2.63
CA ALA A 361 -2.85 1.39 -3.63
C ALA A 361 -3.13 2.79 -3.05
N THR A 362 -4.31 2.99 -2.45
CA THR A 362 -4.70 4.27 -1.86
C THR A 362 -3.76 4.69 -0.72
N ARG A 363 -3.40 3.77 0.17
CA ARG A 363 -2.43 4.04 1.25
C ARG A 363 -1.07 4.44 0.71
N ALA A 364 -0.59 3.80 -0.36
CA ALA A 364 0.69 4.13 -0.98
C ALA A 364 0.69 5.54 -1.56
N VAL A 365 -0.39 5.94 -2.23
CA VAL A 365 -0.56 7.30 -2.76
C VAL A 365 -0.51 8.33 -1.65
N VAL A 366 -1.33 8.16 -0.60
CA VAL A 366 -1.39 9.11 0.52
C VAL A 366 -0.05 9.19 1.25
N THR A 367 0.57 8.04 1.56
CA THR A 367 1.87 7.99 2.23
C THR A 367 2.97 8.61 1.37
N GLY A 368 2.94 8.36 0.05
CA GLY A 368 3.88 8.95 -0.89
C GLY A 368 3.77 10.47 -0.94
N ILE A 369 2.57 11.02 -1.09
CA ILE A 369 2.34 12.47 -1.15
C ILE A 369 2.75 13.15 0.16
N VAL A 370 2.27 12.65 1.31
CA VAL A 370 2.63 13.20 2.63
C VAL A 370 4.14 13.10 2.86
N GLY A 371 4.75 11.98 2.49
CA GLY A 371 6.19 11.78 2.61
C GLY A 371 7.00 12.74 1.73
N VAL A 372 6.57 12.99 0.49
CA VAL A 372 7.20 13.97 -0.42
C VAL A 372 7.15 15.37 0.19
N ILE A 373 6.00 15.82 0.68
CA ILE A 373 5.84 17.15 1.30
C ILE A 373 6.72 17.27 2.56
N ALA A 374 6.74 16.24 3.40
CA ALA A 374 7.57 16.23 4.61
C ALA A 374 9.06 16.26 4.27
N LEU A 375 9.49 15.48 3.28
CA LEU A 375 10.88 15.45 2.83
C LEU A 375 11.27 16.76 2.15
N ASP A 376 10.38 17.39 1.41
CA ASP A 376 10.58 18.71 0.81
C ASP A 376 10.82 19.78 1.87
N ALA A 377 10.01 19.79 2.93
CA ALA A 377 10.23 20.71 4.05
C ALA A 377 11.60 20.51 4.71
N ILE A 378 12.09 19.27 4.83
CA ILE A 378 13.44 18.98 5.34
C ILE A 378 14.50 19.55 4.41
N PHE A 379 14.37 19.35 3.10
CA PHE A 379 15.28 19.92 2.12
C PHE A 379 15.29 21.45 2.15
N ALA A 380 14.15 22.10 2.32
CA ALA A 380 14.05 23.55 2.44
C ALA A 380 14.81 24.08 3.68
N VAL A 381 14.68 23.38 4.82
CA VAL A 381 15.45 23.73 6.05
C VAL A 381 16.97 23.54 5.82
N ILE A 382 17.35 22.40 5.23
CA ILE A 382 18.76 22.11 4.92
C ILE A 382 19.33 23.20 3.99
N ALA A 383 18.62 23.55 2.92
CA ALA A 383 19.04 24.58 1.98
C ALA A 383 19.24 25.95 2.67
N ASN A 384 18.33 26.30 3.60
CA ASN A 384 18.46 27.54 4.35
C ASN A 384 19.66 27.54 5.30
N ILE A 385 20.01 26.41 5.93
CA ILE A 385 21.18 26.29 6.81
C ILE A 385 22.48 26.40 6.02
N PHE A 386 22.55 25.80 4.84
CA PHE A 386 23.74 25.81 4.01
C PHE A 386 23.87 27.07 3.09
N GLY A 387 22.87 27.97 3.12
CA GLY A 387 22.90 29.23 2.36
C GLY A 387 22.70 29.05 0.85
N PHE A 388 21.98 27.98 0.46
CA PHE A 388 21.62 27.74 -0.94
C PHE A 388 20.35 28.49 -1.35
#